data_c6c0c4c7e8afc9d2885633fe176af0b1
#
_entry.id   c6c0c4c7e8afc9d2885633fe176af0b1
#
_cell.length_a   1.000
_cell.length_b   1.000
_cell.length_c   1.000
_cell.angle_alpha   90.00
_cell.angle_beta   90.00
_cell.angle_gamma   90.00
#
_symmetry.space_group_name_H-M   'P 1'
#
loop_
_entity.id
_entity.type
_entity.pdbx_description
1 polymer ?
#
loop_
_entity_poly.entity_id
_entity_poly.type
_entity_poly.pdbx_seq_one_letter_code
_entity_poly.pdbx_strand_id
1 'polypeptide(L)'
;MREIVLDTETTGLDPEDGHRIVEIGAVELMNHVPTGKEYHQYINPLMVMPDQAFAIHGLSDEFLSNKPKFSEIVNEFLEFIGSAKLVIHNAIFDMKFINAELIKCEKEEIPFDRAIDTLAIARKKYPGSPASLDSLCRRFKIDNSARVVHGALLDSQILAEVYLELVGGKQPDFTLNITDVEHGNSSNPGKAKRIRERAE
;
A
#
# COMPACT_ATOMS: atom_id res chain seq x y z
N MET A 1 -15.90 2.41 0.39
CA MET A 1 -15.21 3.32 1.34
C MET A 1 -14.03 3.92 0.59
N ARG A 2 -13.84 5.25 0.69
CA ARG A 2 -12.70 5.95 0.09
C ARG A 2 -11.53 5.96 1.07
N GLU A 3 -10.35 5.61 0.60
CA GLU A 3 -9.10 5.60 1.35
C GLU A 3 -8.01 6.27 0.52
N ILE A 4 -7.04 6.87 1.17
CA ILE A 4 -5.87 7.46 0.52
C ILE A 4 -4.64 6.75 1.09
N VAL A 5 -3.91 6.04 0.26
CA VAL A 5 -2.60 5.52 0.61
C VAL A 5 -1.60 6.65 0.41
N LEU A 6 -0.79 6.92 1.42
CA LEU A 6 0.09 8.09 1.45
C LEU A 6 1.45 7.72 2.02
N ASP A 7 2.47 8.36 1.48
CA ASP A 7 3.85 8.33 1.94
C ASP A 7 4.48 9.72 1.80
N THR A 8 5.49 10.03 2.62
CA THR A 8 6.22 11.31 2.57
C THR A 8 7.72 11.09 2.63
N GLU A 9 8.48 11.90 1.84
CA GLU A 9 9.92 12.06 2.04
C GLU A 9 10.19 13.36 2.80
N THR A 10 11.22 13.33 3.65
CA THR A 10 11.51 14.41 4.58
C THR A 10 13.00 14.71 4.66
N THR A 11 13.35 15.89 5.17
CA THR A 11 14.75 16.27 5.42
C THR A 11 15.37 15.61 6.64
N GLY A 12 14.61 14.81 7.40
CA GLY A 12 15.11 14.13 8.60
C GLY A 12 14.02 13.42 9.37
N LEU A 13 14.24 13.12 10.64
CA LEU A 13 13.42 12.15 11.39
C LEU A 13 12.33 12.77 12.26
N ASP A 14 12.45 14.04 12.64
CA ASP A 14 11.48 14.69 13.53
C ASP A 14 11.24 16.16 13.13
N PRO A 15 9.96 16.56 12.93
CA PRO A 15 9.63 17.95 12.62
C PRO A 15 9.91 18.92 13.80
N GLU A 16 10.05 18.43 15.05
CA GLU A 16 10.43 19.23 16.20
C GLU A 16 11.89 19.70 16.11
N ASP A 17 12.75 18.94 15.43
CA ASP A 17 14.13 19.31 15.12
C ASP A 17 14.23 20.28 13.91
N GLY A 18 13.09 20.75 13.40
CA GLY A 18 13.02 21.68 12.28
C GLY A 18 13.00 21.00 10.90
N HIS A 19 12.96 19.68 10.85
CA HIS A 19 12.86 18.96 9.58
C HIS A 19 11.51 19.18 8.89
N ARG A 20 11.51 19.05 7.56
CA ARG A 20 10.42 19.41 6.68
C ARG A 20 10.08 18.30 5.68
N ILE A 21 8.86 18.30 5.18
CA ILE A 21 8.45 17.45 4.05
C ILE A 21 9.06 17.99 2.75
N VAL A 22 9.56 17.10 1.89
CA VAL A 22 10.12 17.41 0.57
C VAL A 22 9.39 16.73 -0.58
N GLU A 23 8.64 15.66 -0.31
CA GLU A 23 7.79 15.00 -1.28
C GLU A 23 6.55 14.43 -0.58
N ILE A 24 5.40 14.50 -1.24
CA ILE A 24 4.18 13.79 -0.86
C ILE A 24 3.74 12.98 -2.07
N GLY A 25 3.56 11.69 -1.87
CA GLY A 25 2.90 10.80 -2.80
C GLY A 25 1.63 10.23 -2.20
N ALA A 26 0.55 10.19 -2.98
CA ALA A 26 -0.68 9.58 -2.50
C ALA A 26 -1.50 8.99 -3.65
N VAL A 27 -2.16 7.87 -3.39
CA VAL A 27 -3.04 7.20 -4.35
C VAL A 27 -4.42 6.95 -3.74
N GLU A 28 -5.45 7.18 -4.54
CA GLU A 28 -6.83 6.97 -4.10
C GLU A 28 -7.25 5.51 -4.29
N LEU A 29 -7.83 4.93 -3.23
CA LEU A 29 -8.50 3.65 -3.29
C LEU A 29 -10.02 3.84 -3.07
N MET A 30 -10.80 3.01 -3.77
CA MET A 30 -12.22 2.83 -3.50
C MET A 30 -12.47 1.36 -3.16
N ASN A 31 -12.86 1.09 -1.91
CA ASN A 31 -13.02 -0.29 -1.40
C ASN A 31 -11.76 -1.13 -1.65
N HIS A 32 -10.61 -0.59 -1.29
CA HIS A 32 -9.26 -1.17 -1.42
C HIS A 32 -8.75 -1.33 -2.87
N VAL A 33 -9.48 -0.84 -3.87
CA VAL A 33 -9.08 -0.93 -5.28
C VAL A 33 -8.60 0.44 -5.77
N PRO A 34 -7.42 0.57 -6.41
CA PRO A 34 -6.94 1.82 -6.98
C PRO A 34 -7.93 2.40 -8.00
N THR A 35 -8.21 3.71 -7.90
CA THR A 35 -9.10 4.42 -8.84
C THR A 35 -8.34 5.03 -10.01
N GLY A 36 -7.01 5.07 -9.94
CA GLY A 36 -6.14 5.75 -10.87
C GLY A 36 -5.95 7.24 -10.56
N LYS A 37 -6.59 7.78 -9.51
CA LYS A 37 -6.31 9.15 -9.05
C LYS A 37 -5.13 9.15 -8.11
N GLU A 38 -4.20 10.07 -8.36
CA GLU A 38 -2.97 10.22 -7.62
C GLU A 38 -2.73 11.70 -7.27
N TYR A 39 -2.02 11.93 -6.18
CA TYR A 39 -1.47 13.22 -5.82
C TYR A 39 0.04 13.07 -5.65
N HIS A 40 0.80 13.90 -6.36
CA HIS A 40 2.26 13.86 -6.29
C HIS A 40 2.81 15.26 -6.28
N GLN A 41 3.54 15.62 -5.23
CA GLN A 41 4.08 16.96 -5.08
C GLN A 41 5.47 16.95 -4.46
N TYR A 42 6.45 17.50 -5.16
CA TYR A 42 7.74 17.89 -4.58
C TYR A 42 7.61 19.26 -3.93
N ILE A 43 8.29 19.43 -2.80
CA ILE A 43 8.13 20.59 -1.93
C ILE A 43 9.49 21.19 -1.59
N ASN A 44 9.63 22.52 -1.73
CA ASN A 44 10.80 23.22 -1.27
C ASN A 44 10.75 23.36 0.27
N PRO A 45 11.68 22.71 1.00
CA PRO A 45 11.68 22.71 2.46
C PRO A 45 12.17 24.04 3.07
N LEU A 46 12.74 24.96 2.25
CA LEU A 46 13.37 26.21 2.68
C LEU A 46 14.54 26.00 3.65
N MET A 47 15.25 24.89 3.51
CA MET A 47 16.45 24.57 4.27
C MET A 47 17.38 23.72 3.41
N VAL A 48 18.64 23.62 3.83
CA VAL A 48 19.63 22.78 3.17
C VAL A 48 19.32 21.31 3.43
N MET A 49 19.39 20.50 2.38
CA MET A 49 19.15 19.07 2.46
C MET A 49 20.30 18.37 3.21
N PRO A 50 20.03 17.67 4.32
CA PRO A 50 21.03 16.85 4.98
C PRO A 50 21.47 15.68 4.10
N ASP A 51 22.79 15.39 4.09
CA ASP A 51 23.39 14.30 3.29
C ASP A 51 22.71 12.94 3.53
N GLN A 52 22.31 12.68 4.79
CA GLN A 52 21.64 11.43 5.16
C GLN A 52 20.25 11.29 4.48
N ALA A 53 19.48 12.36 4.43
CA ALA A 53 18.17 12.36 3.75
C ALA A 53 18.35 12.24 2.24
N PHE A 54 19.29 13.03 1.67
CA PHE A 54 19.63 12.94 0.25
C PHE A 54 20.03 11.51 -0.16
N ALA A 55 20.81 10.82 0.65
CA ALA A 55 21.22 9.43 0.36
C ALA A 55 20.04 8.44 0.32
N ILE A 56 18.92 8.77 0.95
CA ILE A 56 17.69 7.92 0.99
C ILE A 56 16.82 8.16 -0.24
N HIS A 57 16.44 9.41 -0.50
CA HIS A 57 15.44 9.76 -1.54
C HIS A 57 16.03 10.45 -2.78
N GLY A 58 17.30 10.89 -2.74
CA GLY A 58 18.01 11.46 -3.91
C GLY A 58 17.56 12.86 -4.34
N LEU A 59 16.72 13.56 -3.55
CA LEU A 59 16.22 14.90 -3.88
C LEU A 59 17.22 15.96 -3.45
N SER A 60 17.84 16.66 -4.42
CA SER A 60 18.84 17.68 -4.15
C SER A 60 18.23 19.05 -3.87
N ASP A 61 19.01 19.93 -3.21
CA ASP A 61 18.63 21.34 -3.01
C ASP A 61 18.36 22.06 -4.33
N GLU A 62 19.18 21.78 -5.35
CA GLU A 62 19.00 22.37 -6.69
C GLU A 62 17.65 21.98 -7.29
N PHE A 63 17.29 20.70 -7.21
CA PHE A 63 16.00 20.19 -7.71
C PHE A 63 14.81 20.80 -6.95
N LEU A 64 14.91 20.91 -5.62
CA LEU A 64 13.82 21.38 -4.76
C LEU A 64 13.68 22.91 -4.74
N SER A 65 14.73 23.66 -5.10
CA SER A 65 14.74 25.13 -5.05
C SER A 65 13.60 25.79 -5.82
N ASN A 66 13.19 25.18 -6.94
CA ASN A 66 12.14 25.67 -7.84
C ASN A 66 10.76 25.03 -7.57
N LYS A 67 10.63 24.22 -6.51
CA LYS A 67 9.35 23.59 -6.16
C LYS A 67 8.53 24.52 -5.27
N PRO A 68 7.20 24.37 -5.23
CA PRO A 68 6.34 25.14 -4.33
C PRO A 68 6.67 24.82 -2.88
N LYS A 69 6.36 25.77 -1.99
CA LYS A 69 6.39 25.55 -0.55
C LYS A 69 5.14 24.78 -0.12
N PHE A 70 5.17 24.15 1.04
CA PHE A 70 4.00 23.45 1.57
C PHE A 70 2.78 24.39 1.69
N SER A 71 2.99 25.64 2.10
CA SER A 71 1.91 26.64 2.20
C SER A 71 1.21 26.97 0.88
N GLU A 72 1.85 26.72 -0.25
CA GLU A 72 1.30 26.96 -1.58
C GLU A 72 0.43 25.81 -2.07
N ILE A 73 0.69 24.59 -1.56
CA ILE A 73 0.01 23.34 -1.99
C ILE A 73 -0.97 22.80 -0.94
N VAL A 74 -0.98 23.32 0.26
CA VAL A 74 -1.73 22.78 1.39
C VAL A 74 -3.23 22.64 1.12
N ASN A 75 -3.85 23.59 0.40
CA ASN A 75 -5.28 23.53 0.13
C ASN A 75 -5.61 22.42 -0.88
N GLU A 76 -4.81 22.25 -1.92
CA GLU A 76 -4.94 21.18 -2.90
C GLU A 76 -4.73 19.80 -2.23
N PHE A 77 -3.72 19.68 -1.38
CA PHE A 77 -3.48 18.45 -0.59
C PHE A 77 -4.67 18.10 0.29
N LEU A 78 -5.19 19.07 1.05
CA LEU A 78 -6.36 18.87 1.91
C LEU A 78 -7.63 18.51 1.11
N GLU A 79 -7.83 19.12 -0.06
CA GLU A 79 -8.92 18.77 -0.98
C GLU A 79 -8.79 17.33 -1.48
N PHE A 80 -7.57 16.92 -1.88
CA PHE A 80 -7.33 15.57 -2.34
C PHE A 80 -7.60 14.53 -1.26
N ILE A 81 -7.11 14.71 -0.04
CA ILE A 81 -7.35 13.72 1.02
C ILE A 81 -8.78 13.76 1.56
N GLY A 82 -9.46 14.91 1.51
CA GLY A 82 -10.82 15.15 2.02
C GLY A 82 -11.02 14.56 3.41
N SER A 83 -12.09 13.78 3.60
CA SER A 83 -12.40 13.09 4.86
C SER A 83 -12.00 11.59 4.85
N ALA A 84 -11.26 11.13 3.83
CA ALA A 84 -10.88 9.73 3.70
C ALA A 84 -9.96 9.26 4.84
N LYS A 85 -9.96 7.96 5.13
CA LYS A 85 -8.91 7.34 5.95
C LYS A 85 -7.58 7.39 5.20
N LEU A 86 -6.50 7.62 5.93
CA LEU A 86 -5.14 7.68 5.41
C LEU A 86 -4.43 6.36 5.74
N VAL A 87 -4.04 5.63 4.71
CA VAL A 87 -3.32 4.36 4.84
C VAL A 87 -1.83 4.64 4.70
N ILE A 88 -1.09 4.44 5.77
CA ILE A 88 0.32 4.85 5.86
C ILE A 88 1.15 3.73 6.50
N HIS A 89 2.39 3.57 6.10
CA HIS A 89 3.30 2.60 6.70
C HIS A 89 4.17 3.24 7.77
N ASN A 90 3.95 2.91 9.05
CA ASN A 90 4.48 3.63 10.20
C ASN A 90 3.86 5.04 10.35
N ALA A 91 2.54 5.08 10.37
CA ALA A 91 1.73 6.30 10.25
C ALA A 91 2.08 7.43 11.23
N ILE A 92 2.66 7.10 12.38
CA ILE A 92 3.04 8.11 13.37
C ILE A 92 4.10 9.08 12.81
N PHE A 93 4.98 8.60 11.95
CA PHE A 93 6.03 9.39 11.32
C PHE A 93 5.42 10.45 10.38
N ASP A 94 4.69 10.02 9.37
CA ASP A 94 4.13 10.93 8.36
C ASP A 94 3.08 11.87 8.94
N MET A 95 2.24 11.37 9.83
CA MET A 95 1.22 12.18 10.49
C MET A 95 1.81 13.30 11.33
N LYS A 96 2.95 13.07 12.01
CA LYS A 96 3.66 14.14 12.72
C LYS A 96 4.15 15.24 11.78
N PHE A 97 4.77 14.85 10.67
CA PHE A 97 5.27 15.80 9.68
C PHE A 97 4.14 16.59 9.01
N ILE A 98 3.08 15.91 8.58
CA ILE A 98 1.91 16.55 7.96
C ILE A 98 1.28 17.55 8.94
N ASN A 99 1.05 17.15 10.19
CA ASN A 99 0.44 18.03 11.18
C ASN A 99 1.36 19.22 11.53
N ALA A 100 2.66 19.03 11.62
CA ALA A 100 3.60 20.13 11.82
C ALA A 100 3.57 21.15 10.67
N GLU A 101 3.44 20.69 9.43
CA GLU A 101 3.29 21.57 8.28
C GLU A 101 1.92 22.27 8.25
N LEU A 102 0.85 21.57 8.64
CA LEU A 102 -0.50 22.15 8.74
C LEU A 102 -0.56 23.25 9.78
N ILE A 103 0.01 23.04 10.97
CA ILE A 103 0.11 24.06 12.03
C ILE A 103 0.84 25.32 11.53
N LYS A 104 1.98 25.15 10.81
CA LYS A 104 2.72 26.28 10.22
C LYS A 104 1.89 27.06 9.19
N CYS A 105 0.89 26.41 8.59
CA CYS A 105 -0.04 27.00 7.62
C CYS A 105 -1.34 27.48 8.26
N GLU A 106 -1.44 27.52 9.59
CA GLU A 106 -2.67 27.90 10.34
C GLU A 106 -3.88 27.02 9.95
N LYS A 107 -3.64 25.74 9.66
CA LYS A 107 -4.67 24.74 9.36
C LYS A 107 -4.89 23.83 10.56
N GLU A 108 -6.08 23.23 10.60
CA GLU A 108 -6.40 22.21 11.60
C GLU A 108 -5.57 20.95 11.40
N GLU A 109 -5.13 20.35 12.49
CA GLU A 109 -4.44 19.07 12.47
C GLU A 109 -5.36 17.93 12.03
N ILE A 110 -4.78 16.96 11.35
CA ILE A 110 -5.48 15.73 11.01
C ILE A 110 -5.42 14.79 12.22
N PRO A 111 -6.56 14.36 12.77
CA PRO A 111 -6.59 13.43 13.89
C PRO A 111 -5.89 12.11 13.57
N PHE A 112 -5.09 11.59 14.51
CA PHE A 112 -4.34 10.32 14.32
C PHE A 112 -5.25 9.11 14.10
N ASP A 113 -6.48 9.13 14.56
CA ASP A 113 -7.47 8.08 14.35
C ASP A 113 -7.97 7.99 12.89
N ARG A 114 -7.67 9.00 12.06
CA ARG A 114 -7.86 8.93 10.60
C ARG A 114 -6.84 8.03 9.92
N ALA A 115 -5.69 7.80 10.56
CA ALA A 115 -4.65 6.96 9.97
C ALA A 115 -4.91 5.47 10.21
N ILE A 116 -4.64 4.68 9.18
CA ILE A 116 -4.55 3.22 9.22
C ILE A 116 -3.06 2.87 9.10
N ASP A 117 -2.47 2.43 10.21
CA ASP A 117 -1.06 2.07 10.24
C ASP A 117 -0.83 0.63 9.76
N THR A 118 -0.32 0.49 8.54
CA THR A 118 -0.05 -0.82 7.94
C THR A 118 1.10 -1.56 8.62
N LEU A 119 2.05 -0.86 9.25
CA LEU A 119 3.11 -1.47 10.04
C LEU A 119 2.53 -2.16 11.28
N ALA A 120 1.59 -1.51 11.97
CA ALA A 120 0.89 -2.09 13.11
C ALA A 120 0.06 -3.32 12.70
N ILE A 121 -0.65 -3.24 11.57
CA ILE A 121 -1.41 -4.38 11.00
C ILE A 121 -0.46 -5.55 10.69
N ALA A 122 0.67 -5.28 10.01
CA ALA A 122 1.63 -6.30 9.63
C ALA A 122 2.25 -6.99 10.86
N ARG A 123 2.64 -6.22 11.88
CA ARG A 123 3.18 -6.75 13.14
C ARG A 123 2.18 -7.62 13.89
N LYS A 124 0.90 -7.25 13.87
CA LYS A 124 -0.19 -8.04 14.49
C LYS A 124 -0.45 -9.33 13.71
N LYS A 125 -0.42 -9.27 12.37
CA LYS A 125 -0.72 -10.42 11.49
C LYS A 125 0.44 -11.42 11.42
N TYR A 126 1.69 -10.92 11.51
CA TYR A 126 2.92 -11.70 11.38
C TYR A 126 3.90 -11.40 12.54
N PRO A 127 3.56 -11.79 13.76
CA PRO A 127 4.39 -11.51 14.93
C PRO A 127 5.78 -12.12 14.77
N GLY A 128 6.83 -11.35 15.14
CA GLY A 128 8.22 -11.77 15.03
C GLY A 128 8.82 -11.73 13.62
N SER A 129 8.04 -11.39 12.59
CA SER A 129 8.54 -11.27 11.22
C SER A 129 8.95 -9.83 10.88
N PRO A 130 9.93 -9.62 9.97
CA PRO A 130 10.22 -8.30 9.43
C PRO A 130 8.98 -7.69 8.77
N ALA A 131 8.72 -6.43 9.06
CA ALA A 131 7.50 -5.72 8.62
C ALA A 131 7.79 -4.40 7.89
N SER A 132 9.03 -4.16 7.41
CA SER A 132 9.31 -3.04 6.49
C SER A 132 8.56 -3.24 5.16
N LEU A 133 8.34 -2.16 4.41
CA LEU A 133 7.67 -2.21 3.10
C LEU A 133 8.34 -3.24 2.19
N ASP A 134 9.67 -3.24 2.06
CA ASP A 134 10.43 -4.22 1.28
C ASP A 134 10.25 -5.66 1.78
N SER A 135 10.15 -5.85 3.08
CA SER A 135 9.94 -7.18 3.66
C SER A 135 8.55 -7.72 3.37
N LEU A 136 7.56 -6.82 3.34
CA LEU A 136 6.18 -7.14 2.97
C LEU A 136 6.06 -7.40 1.46
N CYS A 137 6.75 -6.62 0.61
CA CYS A 137 6.82 -6.90 -0.83
C CYS A 137 7.38 -8.29 -1.11
N ARG A 138 8.51 -8.65 -0.46
CA ARG A 138 9.07 -10.01 -0.59
C ARG A 138 8.11 -11.10 -0.13
N ARG A 139 7.38 -10.87 0.98
CA ARG A 139 6.40 -11.81 1.52
C ARG A 139 5.24 -12.04 0.57
N PHE A 140 4.70 -10.98 0.00
CA PHE A 140 3.51 -11.02 -0.87
C PHE A 140 3.86 -11.18 -2.35
N LYS A 141 5.15 -11.24 -2.70
CA LYS A 141 5.67 -11.34 -4.09
C LYS A 141 5.21 -10.15 -4.94
N ILE A 142 5.21 -8.97 -4.33
CA ILE A 142 4.96 -7.69 -5.01
C ILE A 142 6.30 -7.22 -5.60
N ASP A 143 6.27 -6.85 -6.87
CA ASP A 143 7.45 -6.34 -7.56
C ASP A 143 7.75 -4.91 -7.10
N ASN A 144 8.90 -4.72 -6.47
CA ASN A 144 9.42 -3.42 -6.07
C ASN A 144 10.76 -3.09 -6.77
N SER A 145 11.06 -3.72 -7.90
CA SER A 145 12.34 -3.56 -8.61
C SER A 145 12.57 -2.14 -9.15
N ALA A 146 11.51 -1.38 -9.39
CA ALA A 146 11.57 0.02 -9.79
C ALA A 146 12.03 0.95 -8.66
N ARG A 147 12.03 0.49 -7.40
CA ARG A 147 12.41 1.26 -6.21
C ARG A 147 13.94 1.27 -6.03
N VAL A 148 14.64 2.06 -6.85
CA VAL A 148 16.11 2.25 -6.75
C VAL A 148 16.46 3.16 -5.56
N VAL A 149 15.67 4.20 -5.35
CA VAL A 149 15.68 5.11 -4.20
C VAL A 149 14.27 5.22 -3.65
N HIS A 150 14.12 5.76 -2.46
CA HIS A 150 12.80 6.05 -1.90
C HIS A 150 12.16 7.20 -2.69
N GLY A 151 10.86 7.08 -2.98
CA GLY A 151 10.07 8.10 -3.63
C GLY A 151 8.61 7.96 -3.22
N ALA A 152 8.04 9.02 -2.66
CA ALA A 152 6.76 8.97 -1.97
C ALA A 152 5.60 8.43 -2.84
N LEU A 153 5.54 8.79 -4.12
CA LEU A 153 4.48 8.27 -4.99
C LEU A 153 4.64 6.77 -5.27
N LEU A 154 5.85 6.33 -5.62
CA LEU A 154 6.13 4.91 -5.86
C LEU A 154 5.90 4.07 -4.61
N ASP A 155 6.33 4.56 -3.45
CA ASP A 155 6.14 3.88 -2.18
C ASP A 155 4.65 3.79 -1.81
N SER A 156 3.85 4.83 -2.10
CA SER A 156 2.39 4.80 -1.95
C SER A 156 1.72 3.79 -2.89
N GLN A 157 2.17 3.68 -4.14
CA GLN A 157 1.65 2.68 -5.09
C GLN A 157 1.96 1.25 -4.63
N ILE A 158 3.20 0.99 -4.22
CA ILE A 158 3.62 -0.31 -3.65
C ILE A 158 2.84 -0.60 -2.36
N LEU A 159 2.69 0.40 -1.49
CA LEU A 159 1.94 0.26 -0.24
C LEU A 159 0.46 -0.08 -0.48
N ALA A 160 -0.15 0.44 -1.54
CA ALA A 160 -1.53 0.11 -1.90
C ALA A 160 -1.70 -1.40 -2.18
N GLU A 161 -0.74 -2.00 -2.90
CA GLU A 161 -0.74 -3.45 -3.14
C GLU A 161 -0.49 -4.25 -1.84
N VAL A 162 0.48 -3.81 -1.03
CA VAL A 162 0.77 -4.42 0.28
C VAL A 162 -0.44 -4.33 1.21
N TYR A 163 -1.12 -3.19 1.22
CA TYR A 163 -2.31 -2.99 2.05
C TYR A 163 -3.44 -3.94 1.66
N LEU A 164 -3.69 -4.12 0.36
CA LEU A 164 -4.68 -5.08 -0.12
C LEU A 164 -4.39 -6.50 0.40
N GLU A 165 -3.13 -6.94 0.35
CA GLU A 165 -2.72 -8.25 0.89
C GLU A 165 -2.85 -8.33 2.43
N LEU A 166 -2.61 -7.22 3.13
CA LEU A 166 -2.75 -7.16 4.58
C LEU A 166 -4.21 -7.25 5.03
N VAL A 167 -5.17 -6.65 4.31
CA VAL A 167 -6.58 -6.62 4.73
C VAL A 167 -7.40 -7.82 4.27
N GLY A 168 -6.90 -8.62 3.34
CA GLY A 168 -7.65 -9.80 2.89
C GLY A 168 -7.00 -10.57 1.75
N GLY A 169 -6.02 -9.97 1.09
CA GLY A 169 -5.37 -10.50 -0.11
C GLY A 169 -6.29 -10.48 -1.34
N LYS A 170 -5.68 -10.65 -2.51
CA LYS A 170 -6.41 -11.11 -3.70
C LYS A 170 -7.07 -12.42 -3.30
N GLN A 171 -8.40 -12.54 -3.42
CA GLN A 171 -9.04 -13.84 -3.20
C GLN A 171 -8.27 -14.88 -4.03
N PRO A 172 -7.84 -16.01 -3.43
CA PRO A 172 -7.28 -17.09 -4.23
C PRO A 172 -8.29 -17.40 -5.33
N ASP A 173 -7.84 -17.43 -6.58
CA ASP A 173 -8.68 -17.93 -7.66
C ASP A 173 -9.25 -19.28 -7.20
N PHE A 174 -10.54 -19.31 -6.92
CA PHE A 174 -11.28 -20.55 -6.79
C PHE A 174 -11.38 -21.16 -8.19
N THR A 175 -10.28 -21.68 -8.70
CA THR A 175 -10.34 -22.70 -9.72
C THR A 175 -10.97 -23.91 -9.04
N LEU A 176 -12.28 -24.00 -9.13
CA LEU A 176 -12.96 -25.28 -8.97
C LEU A 176 -12.31 -26.22 -9.99
N ASN A 177 -11.36 -27.02 -9.52
CA ASN A 177 -10.97 -28.22 -10.22
C ASN A 177 -12.23 -29.09 -10.24
N ILE A 178 -13.06 -28.91 -11.25
CA ILE A 178 -14.04 -29.90 -11.65
C ILE A 178 -13.17 -31.05 -12.17
N THR A 179 -12.76 -31.92 -11.26
CA THR A 179 -12.32 -33.25 -11.67
C THR A 179 -13.52 -33.83 -12.36
N ASP A 180 -13.40 -34.02 -13.67
CA ASP A 180 -14.32 -34.78 -14.48
C ASP A 180 -14.62 -36.08 -13.73
N VAL A 181 -15.83 -36.17 -13.20
CA VAL A 181 -16.39 -37.44 -12.78
C VAL A 181 -16.67 -38.13 -14.11
N GLU A 182 -15.68 -38.90 -14.58
CA GLU A 182 -15.89 -39.86 -15.64
C GLU A 182 -17.07 -40.75 -15.22
N HIS A 183 -18.21 -40.50 -15.82
CA HIS A 183 -19.30 -41.46 -15.84
C HIS A 183 -18.82 -42.65 -16.65
N GLY A 184 -18.20 -43.60 -15.96
CA GLY A 184 -17.91 -44.91 -16.48
C GLY A 184 -19.24 -45.62 -16.82
N ASN A 185 -19.68 -45.43 -18.06
CA ASN A 185 -20.78 -46.16 -18.63
C ASN A 185 -20.27 -47.54 -19.07
N SER A 186 -20.12 -48.46 -18.14
CA SER A 186 -19.87 -49.86 -18.45
C SER A 186 -21.20 -50.60 -18.66
N SER A 187 -21.72 -50.48 -19.85
CA SER A 187 -22.74 -51.38 -20.37
C SER A 187 -22.06 -52.73 -20.75
N ASN A 188 -22.16 -53.72 -19.89
CA ASN A 188 -21.76 -55.09 -20.20
C ASN A 188 -23.04 -55.89 -20.51
N PRO A 189 -23.27 -56.33 -21.79
CA PRO A 189 -24.43 -57.14 -22.10
C PRO A 189 -24.18 -58.59 -21.67
N GLY A 190 -25.15 -59.10 -20.97
CA GLY A 190 -25.14 -60.36 -20.29
C GLY A 190 -24.85 -61.59 -21.16
N LYS A 191 -24.16 -62.54 -20.56
CA LYS A 191 -24.19 -63.93 -20.98
C LYS A 191 -25.25 -64.66 -20.19
N ALA A 192 -26.31 -65.05 -20.84
CA ALA A 192 -27.33 -65.98 -20.36
C ALA A 192 -26.66 -67.36 -20.10
N LYS A 193 -26.69 -67.86 -18.88
CA LYS A 193 -26.36 -69.22 -18.54
C LYS A 193 -27.64 -70.04 -18.64
N ARG A 194 -27.63 -71.02 -19.60
CA ARG A 194 -28.61 -72.08 -19.75
C ARG A 194 -28.58 -72.94 -18.46
N ILE A 195 -29.73 -73.08 -17.87
CA ILE A 195 -30.03 -74.06 -16.88
C ILE A 195 -30.27 -75.38 -17.59
N ARG A 196 -29.49 -76.40 -17.33
CA ARG A 196 -29.77 -77.77 -17.71
C ARG A 196 -30.58 -78.41 -16.58
N GLU A 197 -31.80 -78.81 -16.92
CA GLU A 197 -32.56 -79.78 -16.13
C GLU A 197 -31.85 -81.11 -16.13
N ARG A 198 -31.79 -81.71 -14.98
CA ARG A 198 -31.55 -83.13 -14.80
C ARG A 198 -32.79 -83.78 -14.26
N ALA A 199 -33.32 -84.71 -15.05
CA ALA A 199 -34.26 -85.67 -14.62
C ALA A 199 -33.56 -86.82 -13.93
N GLU A 200 -34.25 -87.43 -13.05
CA GLU A 200 -34.19 -88.65 -12.21
C GLU A 200 -33.79 -88.39 -10.75
#